data_4d44a1a6a1cd8ee8ada95bc18f3813bc
#
_entry.id   4d44a1a6a1cd8ee8ada95bc18f3813bc
#
_cell.length_a   1.000
_cell.length_b   1.000
_cell.length_c   1.000
_cell.angle_alpha   90.00
_cell.angle_beta   90.00
_cell.angle_gamma   90.00
#
_symmetry.space_group_name_H-M   'P 1'
#
loop_
_entity.id
_entity.type
_entity.pdbx_description
1 polymer ?
#
loop_
_entity_poly.entity_id
_entity_poly.type
_entity_poly.pdbx_seq_one_letter_code
_entity_poly.pdbx_strand_id
1 'polypeptide(L)'
;TYAKKIQKSETKINWQQDAEKVIAQINAFNPNPGAWFLFKNKRYKVLKAVKILKSDAPGVVIDGNLTIACKKNSIQIISLQKEGKQVSSAKEFLLGNEIKKGTKLS
;
A
#
# COMPACT_ATOMS: atom_id res chain seq x y z
N THR A 1 9.39 -25.90 18.16
CA THR A 1 9.06 -24.56 17.67
C THR A 1 7.62 -24.49 17.19
N TYR A 2 7.05 -23.36 17.34
CA TYR A 2 5.72 -23.10 16.83
C TYR A 2 5.73 -21.80 16.01
N ALA A 3 4.88 -21.74 15.01
CA ALA A 3 4.75 -20.55 14.20
C ALA A 3 3.90 -19.51 14.95
N LYS A 4 4.41 -18.31 15.08
CA LYS A 4 3.67 -17.21 15.66
C LYS A 4 2.55 -16.82 14.71
N LYS A 5 1.34 -16.68 15.23
CA LYS A 5 0.21 -16.20 14.42
C LYS A 5 0.41 -14.73 14.09
N ILE A 6 0.34 -14.39 12.81
CA ILE A 6 0.48 -13.01 12.36
C ILE A 6 -0.83 -12.27 12.59
N GLN A 7 -0.77 -11.19 13.35
CA GLN A 7 -1.92 -10.32 13.59
C GLN A 7 -2.12 -9.41 12.39
N LYS A 8 -3.38 -9.02 12.12
CA LYS A 8 -3.67 -8.07 11.03
C LYS A 8 -2.93 -6.76 11.21
N SER A 9 -2.78 -6.28 12.44
CA SER A 9 -2.04 -5.06 12.73
C SER A 9 -0.56 -5.15 12.36
N GLU A 10 0.02 -6.34 12.37
CA GLU A 10 1.41 -6.56 12.00
C GLU A 10 1.64 -6.44 10.49
N THR A 11 0.58 -6.60 9.70
CA THR A 11 0.65 -6.54 8.25
C THR A 11 0.26 -5.17 7.69
N LYS A 12 -0.13 -4.24 8.54
CA LYS A 12 -0.40 -2.87 8.13
C LYS A 12 0.88 -2.22 7.61
N ILE A 13 0.79 -1.58 6.45
CA ILE A 13 1.94 -0.92 5.85
C ILE A 13 2.39 0.25 6.72
N ASN A 14 3.67 0.27 7.04
CA ASN A 14 4.29 1.36 7.78
C ASN A 14 5.03 2.26 6.78
N TRP A 15 4.46 3.41 6.48
CA TRP A 15 5.02 4.35 5.51
C TRP A 15 6.31 5.01 6.00
N GLN A 16 6.64 4.89 7.28
CA GLN A 16 7.87 5.42 7.88
C GLN A 16 9.10 4.54 7.61
N GLN A 17 8.98 3.59 6.70
CA GLN A 17 10.06 2.74 6.24
C GLN A 17 10.49 3.15 4.84
N ASP A 18 11.69 2.73 4.42
CA ASP A 18 12.13 2.92 3.03
C ASP A 18 11.22 2.15 2.08
N ALA A 19 11.07 2.65 0.86
CA ALA A 19 10.22 2.01 -0.15
C ALA A 19 10.57 0.53 -0.37
N GLU A 20 11.87 0.21 -0.34
CA GLU A 20 12.33 -1.17 -0.50
C GLU A 20 11.80 -2.09 0.59
N LYS A 21 11.74 -1.59 1.84
CA LYS A 21 11.20 -2.37 2.96
C LYS A 21 9.69 -2.53 2.85
N VAL A 22 9.00 -1.50 2.38
CA VAL A 22 7.55 -1.56 2.15
C VAL A 22 7.24 -2.61 1.08
N ILE A 23 7.99 -2.62 -0.02
CA ILE A 23 7.82 -3.60 -1.09
C ILE A 23 8.12 -5.01 -0.58
N ALA A 24 9.17 -5.18 0.21
CA ALA A 24 9.50 -6.47 0.83
C ALA A 24 8.36 -6.96 1.73
N GLN A 25 7.75 -6.08 2.50
CA GLN A 25 6.61 -6.39 3.33
C GLN A 25 5.41 -6.85 2.49
N ILE A 26 5.13 -6.11 1.40
CA ILE A 26 4.04 -6.47 0.48
C ILE A 26 4.26 -7.87 -0.08
N ASN A 27 5.46 -8.15 -0.56
CA ASN A 27 5.79 -9.45 -1.15
C ASN A 27 5.78 -10.58 -0.11
N ALA A 28 6.26 -10.30 1.10
CA ALA A 28 6.33 -11.30 2.16
C ALA A 28 4.94 -11.76 2.62
N PHE A 29 3.96 -10.87 2.63
CA PHE A 29 2.61 -11.19 3.10
C PHE A 29 1.62 -11.52 1.98
N ASN A 30 2.00 -11.36 0.72
CA ASN A 30 1.12 -11.62 -0.40
C ASN A 30 1.02 -13.15 -0.67
N PRO A 31 -0.15 -13.73 -0.92
CA PRO A 31 -1.47 -13.06 -0.93
C PRO A 31 -2.17 -13.02 0.42
N ASN A 32 -1.74 -13.80 1.40
CA ASN A 32 -2.35 -13.89 2.72
C ASN A 32 -1.29 -13.78 3.81
N PRO A 33 -1.53 -12.97 4.83
CA PRO A 33 -2.71 -12.12 5.06
C PRO A 33 -2.74 -10.86 4.17
N GLY A 34 -1.62 -10.49 3.54
CA GLY A 34 -1.50 -9.32 2.70
C GLY A 34 -1.17 -8.05 3.47
N ALA A 35 -0.29 -7.22 2.93
CA ALA A 35 0.00 -5.89 3.48
C ALA A 35 -1.13 -4.95 3.09
N TRP A 36 -1.54 -4.06 4.00
CA TRP A 36 -2.70 -3.22 3.78
C TRP A 36 -2.51 -1.81 4.32
N PHE A 37 -3.34 -0.89 3.84
CA PHE A 37 -3.41 0.48 4.34
C PHE A 37 -4.87 0.90 4.49
N LEU A 38 -5.09 2.01 5.19
CA LEU A 38 -6.42 2.58 5.38
C LEU A 38 -6.59 3.83 4.53
N PHE A 39 -7.74 3.92 3.87
CA PHE A 39 -8.17 5.11 3.15
C PHE A 39 -9.67 5.30 3.40
N LYS A 40 -10.05 6.45 3.95
CA LYS A 40 -11.45 6.74 4.33
C LYS A 40 -12.05 5.63 5.22
N ASN A 41 -11.25 5.17 6.19
CA ASN A 41 -11.61 4.12 7.14
C ASN A 41 -11.91 2.75 6.48
N LYS A 42 -11.47 2.57 5.26
CA LYS A 42 -11.60 1.29 4.54
C LYS A 42 -10.22 0.68 4.33
N ARG A 43 -10.16 -0.64 4.41
CA ARG A 43 -8.91 -1.38 4.33
C ARG A 43 -8.68 -1.84 2.90
N TYR A 44 -7.47 -1.55 2.39
CA TYR A 44 -7.07 -1.95 1.04
C TYR A 44 -5.79 -2.76 1.13
N LYS A 45 -5.84 -3.99 0.61
CA LYS A 45 -4.67 -4.87 0.54
C LYS A 45 -3.88 -4.52 -0.71
N VAL A 46 -2.56 -4.40 -0.58
CA VAL A 46 -1.66 -4.16 -1.71
C VAL A 46 -1.07 -5.49 -2.14
N LEU A 47 -1.28 -5.86 -3.39
CA LEU A 47 -0.82 -7.14 -3.92
C LEU A 47 0.45 -6.99 -4.75
N LYS A 48 0.62 -5.86 -5.43
CA LYS A 48 1.80 -5.59 -6.24
C LYS A 48 2.12 -4.10 -6.23
N ALA A 49 3.39 -3.77 -6.07
CA ALA A 49 3.88 -2.40 -6.11
C ALA A 49 5.31 -2.36 -6.63
N VAL A 50 5.71 -1.22 -7.16
CA VAL A 50 7.07 -0.99 -7.65
C VAL A 50 7.66 0.25 -6.99
N LYS A 51 8.99 0.29 -6.90
CA LYS A 51 9.70 1.42 -6.31
C LYS A 51 9.76 2.58 -7.31
N ILE A 52 9.51 3.79 -6.81
CA ILE A 52 9.63 5.04 -7.57
C ILE A 52 10.64 5.92 -6.85
N LEU A 53 11.60 6.47 -7.61
CA LEU A 53 12.68 7.30 -7.06
C LEU A 53 12.20 8.74 -6.87
N LYS A 54 11.22 8.93 -5.99
CA LYS A 54 10.70 10.24 -5.59
C LYS A 54 10.50 10.23 -4.09
N SER A 55 10.71 11.35 -3.44
CA SER A 55 10.57 11.48 -1.99
C SER A 55 9.59 12.60 -1.64
N ASP A 56 8.82 12.35 -0.58
CA ASP A 56 7.89 13.33 -0.02
C ASP A 56 7.60 12.90 1.42
N ALA A 57 6.65 13.53 2.07
CA ALA A 57 6.24 13.13 3.41
C ALA A 57 5.67 11.72 3.40
N PRO A 58 6.11 10.84 4.33
CA PRO A 58 5.64 9.45 4.34
C PRO A 58 4.11 9.35 4.44
N GLY A 59 3.53 8.48 3.63
CA GLY A 59 2.10 8.25 3.58
C GLY A 59 1.33 9.19 2.67
N VAL A 60 2.00 10.14 2.02
CA VAL A 60 1.34 11.11 1.14
C VAL A 60 1.31 10.59 -0.29
N VAL A 61 0.15 10.70 -0.93
CA VAL A 61 0.00 10.38 -2.35
C VAL A 61 0.60 11.51 -3.17
N ILE A 62 1.56 11.20 -4.03
CA ILE A 62 2.37 12.21 -4.72
C ILE A 62 2.02 12.41 -6.19
N ASP A 63 1.14 11.57 -6.76
CA ASP A 63 0.69 11.74 -8.14
C ASP A 63 -0.67 11.08 -8.36
N GLY A 64 -1.17 11.15 -9.58
CA GLY A 64 -2.46 10.55 -9.95
C GLY A 64 -2.41 9.07 -10.27
N ASN A 65 -1.28 8.41 -10.09
CA ASN A 65 -1.09 6.99 -10.42
C ASN A 65 -0.99 6.11 -9.17
N LEU A 66 -1.47 6.61 -8.03
CA LEU A 66 -1.43 5.90 -6.75
C LEU A 66 0.02 5.60 -6.31
N THR A 67 0.86 6.62 -6.39
CA THR A 67 2.23 6.59 -5.88
C THR A 67 2.22 7.20 -4.48
N ILE A 68 2.71 6.46 -3.49
CA ILE A 68 2.68 6.89 -2.09
C ILE A 68 4.11 7.02 -1.58
N ALA A 69 4.42 8.17 -0.98
CA ALA A 69 5.74 8.41 -0.44
C ALA A 69 5.99 7.54 0.80
N CYS A 70 7.23 7.07 0.91
CA CYS A 70 7.72 6.36 2.07
C CYS A 70 8.78 7.23 2.76
N LYS A 71 9.46 6.70 3.77
CA LYS A 71 10.54 7.44 4.44
C LYS A 71 11.63 7.82 3.44
N LYS A 72 11.97 6.89 2.54
CA LYS A 72 12.92 7.11 1.47
C LYS A 72 12.34 6.53 0.20
N ASN A 73 12.29 7.32 -0.86
CA ASN A 73 11.64 6.96 -2.12
C ASN A 73 10.14 6.72 -1.93
N SER A 74 9.49 6.15 -2.92
CA SER A 74 8.04 5.95 -2.93
C SER A 74 7.71 4.60 -3.55
N ILE A 75 6.47 4.17 -3.40
CA ILE A 75 5.95 3.00 -4.11
C ILE A 75 4.78 3.40 -4.99
N GLN A 76 4.69 2.80 -6.17
CA GLN A 76 3.50 2.90 -7.01
C GLN A 76 2.74 1.59 -6.89
N ILE A 77 1.50 1.66 -6.45
CA ILE A 77 0.65 0.49 -6.32
C ILE A 77 0.17 0.08 -7.70
N ILE A 78 0.37 -1.20 -8.04
CA ILE A 78 -0.03 -1.75 -9.33
C ILE A 78 -1.35 -2.52 -9.20
N SER A 79 -1.48 -3.32 -8.14
CA SER A 79 -2.68 -4.11 -7.88
C SER A 79 -3.06 -3.99 -6.41
N LEU A 80 -4.36 -3.87 -6.15
CA LEU A 80 -4.86 -3.78 -4.78
C LEU A 80 -6.24 -4.42 -4.70
N GLN A 81 -6.69 -4.67 -3.46
CA GLN A 81 -7.98 -5.29 -3.21
C GLN A 81 -8.65 -4.60 -2.02
N LYS A 82 -9.81 -4.00 -2.25
CA LYS A 82 -10.63 -3.47 -1.17
C LYS A 82 -11.22 -4.63 -0.39
N GLU A 83 -11.27 -4.51 0.95
CA GLU A 83 -11.85 -5.54 1.79
C GLU A 83 -13.26 -5.91 1.34
N GLY A 84 -13.48 -7.20 1.12
CA GLY A 84 -14.76 -7.73 0.65
C GLY A 84 -15.02 -7.58 -0.86
N LYS A 85 -14.04 -7.10 -1.62
CA LYS A 85 -14.17 -6.91 -3.07
C LYS A 85 -13.12 -7.73 -3.82
N GLN A 86 -13.20 -7.71 -5.13
CA GLN A 86 -12.24 -8.41 -5.99
C GLN A 86 -10.98 -7.57 -6.19
N VAL A 87 -9.91 -8.24 -6.58
CA VAL A 87 -8.64 -7.59 -6.92
C VAL A 87 -8.85 -6.68 -8.12
N SER A 88 -8.30 -5.48 -8.05
CA SER A 88 -8.33 -4.50 -9.15
C SER A 88 -6.92 -3.99 -9.42
N SER A 89 -6.66 -3.57 -10.67
CA SER A 89 -5.47 -2.78 -10.93
C SER A 89 -5.64 -1.39 -10.31
N ALA A 90 -4.53 -0.71 -10.03
CA ALA A 90 -4.60 0.66 -9.54
C ALA A 90 -5.34 1.57 -10.53
N LYS A 91 -5.13 1.33 -11.83
CA LYS A 91 -5.79 2.09 -12.88
C LYS A 91 -7.31 1.94 -12.82
N GLU A 92 -7.80 0.71 -12.69
CA GLU A 92 -9.25 0.45 -12.55
C GLU A 92 -9.81 1.04 -11.26
N PHE A 93 -9.07 0.89 -10.17
CA PHE A 93 -9.46 1.44 -8.88
C PHE A 93 -9.63 2.96 -8.95
N LEU A 94 -8.70 3.66 -9.60
CA LEU A 94 -8.73 5.12 -9.70
C LEU A 94 -9.86 5.64 -10.60
N LEU A 95 -10.40 4.82 -11.50
CA LEU A 95 -11.56 5.19 -12.30
C LEU A 95 -12.82 5.38 -11.44
N GLY A 96 -12.94 4.57 -10.37
CA GLY A 96 -14.10 4.64 -9.48
C GLY A 96 -13.83 5.34 -8.15
N ASN A 97 -12.56 5.60 -7.83
CA ASN A 97 -12.17 6.14 -6.53
C ASN A 97 -11.05 7.15 -6.72
N GLU A 98 -11.39 8.42 -6.72
CA GLU A 98 -10.38 9.46 -6.87
C GLU A 98 -9.57 9.60 -5.58
N ILE A 99 -8.24 9.44 -5.71
CA ILE A 99 -7.31 9.73 -4.62
C ILE A 99 -6.41 10.85 -5.11
N LYS A 100 -6.62 12.03 -4.57
CA LYS A 100 -5.91 13.24 -5.02
C LYS A 100 -4.49 13.28 -4.49
N LYS A 101 -3.60 13.90 -5.27
CA LYS A 101 -2.26 14.25 -4.82
C LYS A 101 -2.35 15.04 -3.51
N GLY A 102 -1.53 14.67 -2.54
CA GLY A 102 -1.53 15.30 -1.22
C GLY A 102 -2.38 14.57 -0.19
N THR A 103 -3.15 13.56 -0.60
CA THR A 103 -3.92 12.74 0.33
C THR A 103 -2.97 11.93 1.20
N LYS A 104 -3.19 11.95 2.52
CA LYS A 104 -2.39 11.18 3.45
C LYS A 104 -3.10 9.86 3.77
N LEU A 105 -2.40 8.76 3.59
CA LEU A 105 -2.89 7.42 3.91
C LEU A 105 -2.41 6.98 5.29
N SER A 106 -3.18 6.14 5.91
CA SER A 106 -2.85 5.59 7.23
C SER A 106 -2.34 4.16 7.15
#